data_12405b97479d72c98793b6b4734c0dbc
#
_entry.id   12405b97479d72c98793b6b4734c0dbc
#
_cell.length_a   1.000
_cell.length_b   1.000
_cell.length_c   1.000
_cell.angle_alpha   90.00
_cell.angle_beta   90.00
_cell.angle_gamma   90.00
#
_symmetry.space_group_name_H-M   'P 1'
#
loop_
_entity.id
_entity.type
_entity.pdbx_description
1 polymer ?
#
loop_
_entity_poly.entity_id
_entity_poly.type
_entity_poly.pdbx_seq_one_letter_code
_entity_poly.pdbx_strand_id
1 'polypeptide(L)'
;MISMTNMARMICLLLACVCVADQALAQKYPVKTVRIIVPQLPGDSCDTLARLIGHKMGERLGQQFVVDNRPGASGSIGLGMTVHAPADGYTIACGQGGNMSVVPHTMKQVPYNVLKDFAPIALVATNYLALVVHLSLIHISEPTRPY
;
A
#
# COMPACT_ATOMS: atom_id res chain seq x y z
N MET A 1 -11.83 31.47 -50.07
CA MET A 1 -13.03 30.63 -50.18
C MET A 1 -12.62 29.19 -49.82
N ILE A 2 -12.96 28.68 -48.65
CA ILE A 2 -12.68 27.27 -48.29
C ILE A 2 -13.71 26.43 -49.03
N SER A 3 -13.24 25.51 -49.90
CA SER A 3 -14.10 24.63 -50.65
C SER A 3 -14.98 23.79 -49.71
N MET A 4 -16.28 23.67 -50.02
CA MET A 4 -17.22 22.82 -49.25
C MET A 4 -16.71 21.40 -49.02
N THR A 5 -15.88 20.87 -49.93
CA THR A 5 -15.21 19.56 -49.79
C THR A 5 -14.16 19.53 -48.69
N ASN A 6 -13.46 20.64 -48.48
CA ASN A 6 -12.46 20.72 -47.40
C ASN A 6 -13.10 20.88 -46.01
N MET A 7 -14.24 21.59 -45.96
CA MET A 7 -15.01 21.73 -44.72
C MET A 7 -15.63 20.38 -44.30
N ALA A 8 -16.20 19.62 -45.24
CA ALA A 8 -16.70 18.28 -44.96
C ALA A 8 -15.62 17.31 -44.50
N ARG A 9 -14.41 17.37 -45.09
CA ARG A 9 -13.26 16.58 -44.64
C ARG A 9 -12.79 16.94 -43.24
N MET A 10 -12.77 18.22 -42.87
CA MET A 10 -12.42 18.66 -41.50
C MET A 10 -13.47 18.19 -40.49
N ILE A 11 -14.74 18.24 -40.81
CA ILE A 11 -15.84 17.75 -39.93
C ILE A 11 -15.72 16.23 -39.73
N CYS A 12 -15.45 15.45 -40.78
CA CYS A 12 -15.25 14.01 -40.68
C CYS A 12 -14.00 13.66 -39.83
N LEU A 13 -12.91 14.42 -39.96
CA LEU A 13 -11.70 14.23 -39.14
C LEU A 13 -11.93 14.57 -37.67
N LEU A 14 -12.71 15.61 -37.38
CA LEU A 14 -13.09 15.98 -36.01
C LEU A 14 -14.00 14.92 -35.37
N LEU A 15 -14.99 14.42 -36.13
CA LEU A 15 -15.87 13.34 -35.69
C LEU A 15 -15.12 12.03 -35.46
N ALA A 16 -14.14 11.68 -36.31
CA ALA A 16 -13.31 10.51 -36.15
C ALA A 16 -12.41 10.62 -34.90
N CYS A 17 -11.87 11.82 -34.56
CA CYS A 17 -11.12 12.05 -33.34
C CYS A 17 -11.97 11.88 -32.08
N VAL A 18 -13.24 12.28 -32.09
CA VAL A 18 -14.16 12.13 -30.95
C VAL A 18 -14.48 10.65 -30.70
N CYS A 19 -14.66 9.86 -31.76
CA CYS A 19 -14.93 8.42 -31.64
C CYS A 19 -13.74 7.60 -31.08
N VAL A 20 -12.50 8.08 -31.21
CA VAL A 20 -11.32 7.39 -30.67
C VAL A 20 -11.11 7.71 -29.17
N ALA A 21 -11.62 8.83 -28.69
CA ALA A 21 -11.50 9.22 -27.28
C ALA A 21 -12.33 8.34 -26.33
N ASP A 22 -13.44 7.74 -26.79
CA ASP A 22 -14.29 6.86 -25.99
C ASP A 22 -13.66 5.47 -25.71
N GLN A 23 -12.60 5.09 -26.43
CA GLN A 23 -11.89 3.82 -26.19
C GLN A 23 -10.88 3.88 -25.02
N ALA A 24 -10.69 5.05 -24.44
CA ALA A 24 -9.95 5.20 -23.18
C ALA A 24 -10.84 4.83 -21.96
N LEU A 25 -11.70 3.83 -22.09
CA LEU A 25 -12.44 3.24 -20.96
C LEU A 25 -11.40 2.69 -19.99
N ALA A 26 -11.42 3.23 -18.78
CA ALA A 26 -10.56 2.83 -17.69
C ALA A 26 -10.48 1.30 -17.64
N GLN A 27 -9.29 0.77 -17.88
CA GLN A 27 -9.07 -0.67 -17.82
C GLN A 27 -9.60 -1.15 -16.48
N LYS A 28 -10.51 -2.13 -16.51
CA LYS A 28 -11.11 -2.68 -15.30
C LYS A 28 -10.00 -3.19 -14.38
N TYR A 29 -9.69 -2.43 -13.34
CA TYR A 29 -8.70 -2.83 -12.33
C TYR A 29 -9.36 -3.67 -11.24
N PRO A 30 -8.72 -4.73 -10.79
CA PRO A 30 -7.54 -5.38 -11.33
C PRO A 30 -7.87 -6.38 -12.44
N VAL A 31 -6.95 -6.56 -13.42
CA VAL A 31 -7.06 -7.58 -14.50
C VAL A 31 -6.11 -8.77 -14.28
N LYS A 32 -5.23 -8.67 -13.29
CA LYS A 32 -4.28 -9.72 -12.89
C LYS A 32 -4.18 -9.79 -11.37
N THR A 33 -3.55 -10.82 -10.86
CA THR A 33 -3.30 -11.02 -9.42
C THR A 33 -2.59 -9.82 -8.81
N VAL A 34 -3.08 -9.37 -7.64
CA VAL A 34 -2.45 -8.33 -6.82
C VAL A 34 -1.63 -8.98 -5.72
N ARG A 35 -0.39 -8.53 -5.54
CA ARG A 35 0.51 -9.00 -4.50
C ARG A 35 0.47 -8.06 -3.30
N ILE A 36 0.26 -8.62 -2.10
CA ILE A 36 0.30 -7.88 -0.83
C ILE A 36 1.59 -8.27 -0.10
N ILE A 37 2.57 -7.37 -0.06
CA ILE A 37 3.79 -7.59 0.70
C ILE A 37 3.51 -7.32 2.18
N VAL A 38 3.79 -8.33 3.01
CA VAL A 38 3.69 -8.25 4.46
C VAL A 38 5.10 -8.34 5.05
N PRO A 39 5.62 -7.25 5.64
CA PRO A 39 7.00 -7.20 6.13
C PRO A 39 7.19 -7.90 7.48
N GLN A 40 6.32 -8.83 7.84
CA GLN A 40 6.37 -9.62 9.06
C GLN A 40 6.25 -11.12 8.78
N LEU A 41 6.43 -11.90 9.84
CA LEU A 41 6.27 -13.35 9.80
C LEU A 41 4.80 -13.74 9.57
N PRO A 42 4.55 -14.89 8.95
CA PRO A 42 3.21 -15.45 8.87
C PRO A 42 2.58 -15.60 10.27
N GLY A 43 1.30 -15.27 10.38
CA GLY A 43 0.55 -15.33 11.65
C GLY A 43 0.61 -14.03 12.48
N ASP A 44 1.40 -13.05 12.08
CA ASP A 44 1.36 -11.72 12.68
C ASP A 44 0.03 -11.00 12.37
N SER A 45 -0.29 -9.96 13.13
CA SER A 45 -1.50 -9.17 12.94
C SER A 45 -1.66 -8.61 11.53
N CYS A 46 -0.57 -8.13 10.93
CA CYS A 46 -0.56 -7.62 9.56
C CYS A 46 -0.80 -8.73 8.54
N ASP A 47 -0.25 -9.93 8.76
CA ASP A 47 -0.47 -11.09 7.89
C ASP A 47 -1.94 -11.54 7.94
N THR A 48 -2.48 -11.67 9.15
CA THR A 48 -3.89 -12.05 9.36
C THR A 48 -4.85 -11.07 8.70
N LEU A 49 -4.64 -9.77 8.89
CA LEU A 49 -5.43 -8.72 8.26
C LEU A 49 -5.28 -8.72 6.73
N ALA A 50 -4.06 -8.84 6.23
CA ALA A 50 -3.80 -8.87 4.80
C ALA A 50 -4.51 -10.04 4.10
N ARG A 51 -4.52 -11.24 4.73
CA ARG A 51 -5.24 -12.40 4.21
C ARG A 51 -6.75 -12.21 4.23
N LEU A 52 -7.29 -11.69 5.33
CA LEU A 52 -8.72 -11.43 5.46
C LEU A 52 -9.20 -10.42 4.41
N ILE A 53 -8.49 -9.30 4.28
CA ILE A 53 -8.83 -8.25 3.33
C ILE A 53 -8.60 -8.71 1.90
N GLY A 54 -7.48 -9.37 1.64
CA GLY A 54 -7.16 -9.90 0.32
C GLY A 54 -8.22 -10.87 -0.17
N HIS A 55 -8.73 -11.73 0.71
CA HIS A 55 -9.84 -12.63 0.38
C HIS A 55 -11.12 -11.85 0.02
N LYS A 56 -11.51 -10.88 0.85
CA LYS A 56 -12.69 -10.05 0.60
C LYS A 56 -12.57 -9.17 -0.65
N MET A 57 -11.39 -8.64 -0.92
CA MET A 57 -11.13 -7.91 -2.16
C MET A 57 -11.20 -8.82 -3.37
N GLY A 58 -10.67 -10.04 -3.25
CA GLY A 58 -10.75 -11.05 -4.31
C GLY A 58 -12.19 -11.41 -4.68
N GLU A 59 -13.04 -11.62 -3.69
CA GLU A 59 -14.48 -11.87 -3.89
C GLU A 59 -15.17 -10.72 -4.65
N ARG A 60 -14.83 -9.48 -4.33
CA ARG A 60 -15.48 -8.29 -4.91
C ARG A 60 -14.93 -7.89 -6.28
N LEU A 61 -13.63 -8.03 -6.47
CA LEU A 61 -12.95 -7.54 -7.65
C LEU A 61 -12.68 -8.64 -8.69
N GLY A 62 -12.96 -9.91 -8.38
CA GLY A 62 -12.82 -11.03 -9.29
C GLY A 62 -11.37 -11.39 -9.64
N GLN A 63 -10.39 -10.93 -8.83
CA GLN A 63 -8.97 -11.25 -9.00
C GLN A 63 -8.35 -11.67 -7.67
N GLN A 64 -7.33 -12.50 -7.73
CA GLN A 64 -6.66 -12.97 -6.52
C GLN A 64 -5.77 -11.89 -5.90
N PHE A 65 -5.79 -11.82 -4.56
CA PHE A 65 -4.87 -11.04 -3.76
C PHE A 65 -3.97 -12.01 -2.98
N VAL A 66 -2.70 -12.07 -3.34
CA VAL A 66 -1.75 -13.03 -2.78
C VAL A 66 -0.87 -12.35 -1.76
N VAL A 67 -0.88 -12.86 -0.53
CA VAL A 67 -0.02 -12.39 0.56
C VAL A 67 1.36 -13.01 0.43
N ASP A 68 2.38 -12.16 0.45
CA ASP A 68 3.80 -12.52 0.36
C ASP A 68 4.52 -11.97 1.59
N ASN A 69 4.86 -12.84 2.53
CA ASN A 69 5.56 -12.49 3.74
C ASN A 69 7.06 -12.28 3.47
N ARG A 70 7.57 -11.08 3.76
CA ARG A 70 8.97 -10.68 3.57
C ARG A 70 9.51 -10.05 4.85
N PRO A 71 9.73 -10.87 5.90
CA PRO A 71 10.28 -10.39 7.15
C PRO A 71 11.76 -10.05 7.02
N GLY A 72 12.27 -9.33 8.01
CA GLY A 72 13.70 -9.01 8.17
C GLY A 72 13.96 -7.52 8.33
N ALA A 73 15.03 -7.20 9.07
CA ALA A 73 15.47 -5.85 9.39
C ALA A 73 14.30 -4.95 9.86
N SER A 74 13.50 -5.43 10.81
CA SER A 74 12.32 -4.74 11.33
C SER A 74 11.29 -4.34 10.24
N GLY A 75 11.18 -5.16 9.17
CA GLY A 75 10.28 -4.93 8.05
C GLY A 75 10.88 -4.13 6.89
N SER A 76 12.10 -3.63 7.02
CA SER A 76 12.73 -2.81 5.97
C SER A 76 12.96 -3.58 4.67
N ILE A 77 13.19 -4.90 4.74
CA ILE A 77 13.38 -5.73 3.55
C ILE A 77 12.09 -5.76 2.72
N GLY A 78 10.96 -6.07 3.34
CA GLY A 78 9.67 -6.14 2.65
C GLY A 78 9.23 -4.78 2.08
N LEU A 79 9.38 -3.70 2.85
CA LEU A 79 9.05 -2.36 2.38
C LEU A 79 9.98 -1.90 1.26
N GLY A 80 11.28 -2.18 1.35
CA GLY A 80 12.24 -1.92 0.28
C GLY A 80 11.88 -2.63 -1.03
N MET A 81 11.42 -3.88 -0.96
CA MET A 81 10.91 -4.60 -2.14
C MET A 81 9.69 -3.93 -2.76
N THR A 82 8.80 -3.36 -1.94
CA THR A 82 7.62 -2.64 -2.42
C THR A 82 8.01 -1.38 -3.18
N VAL A 83 8.96 -0.61 -2.66
CA VAL A 83 9.44 0.63 -3.31
C VAL A 83 10.08 0.37 -4.67
N HIS A 84 10.75 -0.77 -4.82
CA HIS A 84 11.37 -1.15 -6.11
C HIS A 84 10.41 -1.85 -7.07
N ALA A 85 9.17 -2.13 -6.67
CA ALA A 85 8.16 -2.70 -7.54
C ALA A 85 7.56 -1.62 -8.47
N PRO A 86 7.02 -2.01 -9.64
CA PRO A 86 6.30 -1.08 -10.49
C PRO A 86 5.12 -0.42 -9.76
N ALA A 87 4.96 0.90 -9.92
CA ALA A 87 3.87 1.68 -9.32
C ALA A 87 2.56 1.55 -10.12
N ASP A 88 2.20 0.31 -10.48
CA ASP A 88 1.02 -0.02 -11.29
C ASP A 88 -0.20 -0.47 -10.44
N GLY A 89 -0.09 -0.42 -9.12
CA GLY A 89 -1.13 -0.83 -8.19
C GLY A 89 -1.22 -2.35 -7.96
N TYR A 90 -0.40 -3.17 -8.61
CA TYR A 90 -0.42 -4.63 -8.44
C TYR A 90 0.53 -5.15 -7.36
N THR A 91 1.33 -4.26 -6.77
CA THR A 91 2.12 -4.54 -5.57
C THR A 91 1.76 -3.52 -4.51
N ILE A 92 1.15 -3.99 -3.42
CA ILE A 92 0.78 -3.16 -2.27
C ILE A 92 1.48 -3.71 -1.02
N ALA A 93 1.63 -2.90 0.00
CA ALA A 93 2.28 -3.31 1.24
C ALA A 93 1.39 -3.06 2.46
N CYS A 94 1.52 -3.94 3.45
CA CYS A 94 0.99 -3.74 4.77
C CYS A 94 2.05 -3.02 5.63
N GLY A 95 1.87 -1.71 5.85
CA GLY A 95 2.72 -0.93 6.74
C GLY A 95 2.19 -0.90 8.17
N GLN A 96 3.09 -0.90 9.14
CA GLN A 96 2.78 -0.72 10.57
C GLN A 96 3.54 0.48 11.14
N GLY A 97 3.07 1.03 12.25
CA GLY A 97 3.70 2.17 12.91
C GLY A 97 5.19 1.96 13.21
N GLY A 98 5.58 0.74 13.60
CA GLY A 98 6.99 0.40 13.85
C GLY A 98 7.89 0.60 12.63
N ASN A 99 7.53 -0.02 11.50
CA ASN A 99 8.37 0.03 10.31
C ASN A 99 8.18 1.32 9.47
N MET A 100 7.06 2.01 9.62
CA MET A 100 6.79 3.26 8.91
C MET A 100 7.24 4.52 9.69
N SER A 101 7.15 4.51 11.03
CA SER A 101 7.43 5.70 11.84
C SER A 101 8.66 5.58 12.73
N VAL A 102 8.99 4.37 13.26
CA VAL A 102 10.10 4.20 14.19
C VAL A 102 11.39 3.82 13.48
N VAL A 103 11.33 2.81 12.62
CA VAL A 103 12.51 2.26 11.93
C VAL A 103 13.29 3.33 11.13
N PRO A 104 12.66 4.26 10.38
CA PRO A 104 13.40 5.31 9.66
C PRO A 104 14.24 6.22 10.54
N HIS A 105 13.91 6.34 11.83
CA HIS A 105 14.63 7.19 12.79
C HIS A 105 15.62 6.43 13.66
N THR A 106 15.52 5.10 13.73
CA THR A 106 16.35 4.26 14.61
C THR A 106 17.43 3.49 13.87
N MET A 107 17.22 3.20 12.59
CA MET A 107 18.19 2.51 11.75
C MET A 107 19.05 3.51 10.95
N LYS A 108 20.36 3.22 10.85
CA LYS A 108 21.29 4.09 10.10
C LYS A 108 20.96 4.22 8.61
N GLN A 109 20.42 3.17 8.01
CA GLN A 109 20.04 3.13 6.61
C GLN A 109 18.77 2.31 6.44
N VAL A 110 17.78 2.87 5.78
CA VAL A 110 16.57 2.19 5.33
C VAL A 110 16.42 2.39 3.82
N PRO A 111 15.98 1.36 3.07
CA PRO A 111 15.90 1.43 1.61
C PRO A 111 14.64 2.13 1.10
N TYR A 112 14.01 2.99 1.90
CA TYR A 112 12.78 3.70 1.52
C TYR A 112 12.63 5.03 2.28
N ASN A 113 11.86 5.93 1.68
CA ASN A 113 11.37 7.15 2.30
C ASN A 113 9.84 7.08 2.42
N VAL A 114 9.34 7.06 3.66
CA VAL A 114 7.90 6.85 3.93
C VAL A 114 7.01 7.91 3.27
N LEU A 115 7.44 9.15 3.23
CA LEU A 115 6.64 10.26 2.70
C LEU A 115 6.71 10.41 1.18
N LYS A 116 7.77 9.87 0.55
CA LYS A 116 8.01 10.06 -0.89
C LYS A 116 7.68 8.81 -1.71
N ASP A 117 7.94 7.63 -1.15
CA ASP A 117 7.95 6.39 -1.92
C ASP A 117 6.64 5.60 -1.78
N PHE A 118 5.76 5.99 -0.85
CA PHE A 118 4.49 5.30 -0.61
C PHE A 118 3.29 6.23 -0.81
N ALA A 119 2.28 5.73 -1.49
CA ALA A 119 0.95 6.32 -1.55
C ALA A 119 0.03 5.56 -0.58
N PRO A 120 -0.49 6.21 0.49
CA PRO A 120 -1.38 5.54 1.44
C PRO A 120 -2.73 5.22 0.76
N ILE A 121 -3.23 3.99 0.98
CA ILE A 121 -4.52 3.54 0.45
C ILE A 121 -5.59 3.68 1.52
N ALA A 122 -5.41 3.05 2.68
CA ALA A 122 -6.37 3.08 3.77
C ALA A 122 -5.73 2.69 5.10
N LEU A 123 -6.28 3.19 6.18
CA LEU A 123 -6.02 2.69 7.53
C LEU A 123 -6.93 1.47 7.76
N VAL A 124 -6.31 0.30 7.91
CA VAL A 124 -7.01 -0.99 7.99
C VAL A 124 -7.42 -1.31 9.43
N ALA A 125 -6.54 -1.06 10.39
CA ALA A 125 -6.76 -1.33 11.80
C ALA A 125 -5.87 -0.45 12.67
N THR A 126 -6.27 -0.27 13.92
CA THR A 126 -5.45 0.32 14.98
C THR A 126 -5.15 -0.72 16.03
N ASN A 127 -3.94 -0.69 16.59
CA ASN A 127 -3.55 -1.51 17.73
C ASN A 127 -3.09 -0.62 18.87
N TYR A 128 -3.20 -1.15 20.08
CA TYR A 128 -2.75 -0.48 21.29
C TYR A 128 -1.58 -1.25 21.89
N LEU A 129 -0.59 -0.54 22.37
CA LEU A 129 0.51 -1.12 23.15
C LEU A 129 0.15 -0.98 24.62
N ALA A 130 0.29 -2.04 25.39
CA ALA A 130 0.12 -2.03 26.83
C ALA A 130 1.44 -2.45 27.47
N LEU A 131 1.90 -1.66 28.41
CA LEU A 131 2.99 -2.03 29.31
C LEU A 131 2.41 -2.85 30.45
N VAL A 132 2.83 -4.10 30.56
CA VAL A 132 2.40 -5.01 31.61
C VAL A 132 3.59 -5.31 32.51
N VAL A 133 3.39 -5.15 33.80
CA VAL A 133 4.40 -5.50 34.81
C VAL A 133 3.80 -6.48 35.83
N HIS A 134 4.67 -7.32 36.42
CA HIS A 134 4.24 -8.17 37.52
C HIS A 134 3.80 -7.31 38.72
N LEU A 135 2.75 -7.74 39.44
CA LEU A 135 2.18 -6.97 40.55
C LEU A 135 3.21 -6.54 41.61
N SER A 136 4.23 -7.37 41.87
CA SER A 136 5.30 -7.02 42.80
C SER A 136 6.18 -5.84 42.36
N LEU A 137 6.12 -5.45 41.08
CA LEU A 137 6.97 -4.38 40.54
C LEU A 137 6.24 -3.01 40.51
N ILE A 138 4.96 -2.95 40.82
CA ILE A 138 4.21 -1.68 40.79
C ILE A 138 4.73 -0.66 41.84
N HIS A 139 5.30 -1.14 42.93
CA HIS A 139 5.90 -0.29 43.95
C HIS A 139 7.36 0.12 43.66
N ILE A 140 8.01 -0.53 42.68
CA ILE A 140 9.41 -0.23 42.31
C ILE A 140 9.48 0.81 41.21
N SER A 141 8.40 0.92 40.40
CA SER A 141 8.33 1.84 39.26
C SER A 141 7.94 3.28 39.63
N GLU A 142 7.66 3.57 40.90
CA GLU A 142 7.41 4.94 41.34
C GLU A 142 8.77 5.66 41.48
N PRO A 143 9.11 6.61 40.58
CA PRO A 143 10.33 7.38 40.76
C PRO A 143 10.17 8.19 42.02
N THR A 144 10.98 7.90 43.05
CA THR A 144 11.19 8.83 44.15
C THR A 144 11.73 10.13 43.54
N ARG A 145 10.83 11.09 43.30
CA ARG A 145 11.23 12.46 42.95
C ARG A 145 11.95 13.02 44.19
N PRO A 146 13.23 13.35 44.13
CA PRO A 146 13.84 14.18 45.18
C PRO A 146 13.12 15.54 45.07
N TYR A 147 12.63 15.99 46.20
CA TYR A 147 12.05 17.36 46.36
C TYR A 147 13.19 18.38 46.20
#